data_8e594b9583811f32a67951ef04bec931
#
_entry.id   8e594b9583811f32a67951ef04bec931
#
_cell.length_a   1.000
_cell.length_b   1.000
_cell.length_c   1.000
_cell.angle_alpha   90.00
_cell.angle_beta   90.00
_cell.angle_gamma   90.00
#
_symmetry.space_group_name_H-M   'P 1'
#
loop_
_entity.id
_entity.type
_entity.pdbx_description
1 polymer ?
#
loop_
_entity_poly.entity_id
_entity_poly.type
_entity_poly.pdbx_seq_one_letter_code
_entity_poly.pdbx_strand_id
1 'polypeptide(L)'
;IKNSELRIPTLYNNTGGKFGIMYDPARSYDNSVCVVGEFILDDIVGYKLKISSGVSFVDVAKKKKTPMRTPEQVDLVKQMILDYNGKQAADYENLEILGIDSGSGGAGVNIADYFMEDWIDKQGNKHKGLIDKIESADYISKFPNAIDKLKLVSPQKYKKHLFEALIEMINLDLISFPETYDGKGYLTINETEGEEIKSSIYKLSFEEEMALVQIDLLKEELVNIYRFESSNGNCRYDLPSDKIHKMNDDRAYACAMLAWHLSELRRKNITNKKRPTNISPSSYFAIANKSSRARR
;
A
#
# COMPACT_ATOMS: atom_id res chain seq x y z
N ILE A 1 -13.86 -3.95 -11.57
CA ILE A 1 -13.84 -4.90 -10.45
C ILE A 1 -15.30 -5.17 -10.09
N LYS A 2 -15.70 -6.43 -10.00
CA LYS A 2 -17.06 -6.79 -9.55
C LYS A 2 -17.21 -6.37 -8.08
N ASN A 3 -18.36 -5.85 -7.67
CA ASN A 3 -18.59 -5.35 -6.30
C ASN A 3 -18.31 -6.41 -5.21
N SER A 4 -18.48 -7.71 -5.52
CA SER A 4 -18.15 -8.83 -4.61
C SER A 4 -16.66 -8.93 -4.30
N GLU A 5 -15.79 -8.60 -5.26
CA GLU A 5 -14.32 -8.69 -5.10
C GLU A 5 -13.75 -7.57 -4.20
N LEU A 6 -14.50 -6.48 -4.01
CA LEU A 6 -14.10 -5.38 -3.14
C LEU A 6 -14.44 -5.60 -1.66
N ARG A 7 -15.34 -6.53 -1.35
CA ARG A 7 -15.86 -6.71 0.02
C ARG A 7 -14.99 -7.62 0.87
N ILE A 8 -14.43 -8.67 0.26
CA ILE A 8 -13.65 -9.68 0.99
C ILE A 8 -12.18 -9.22 1.02
N PRO A 9 -11.56 -9.13 2.20
CA PRO A 9 -10.14 -8.83 2.30
C PRO A 9 -9.32 -9.99 1.73
N THR A 10 -8.17 -9.66 1.15
CA THR A 10 -7.25 -10.67 0.61
C THR A 10 -6.12 -10.86 1.59
N LEU A 11 -6.02 -12.03 2.21
CA LEU A 11 -5.00 -12.36 3.22
C LEU A 11 -3.76 -13.03 2.62
N TYR A 12 -3.88 -13.61 1.44
CA TYR A 12 -2.79 -14.28 0.71
C TYR A 12 -3.05 -14.26 -0.79
N ASN A 13 -1.98 -14.36 -1.57
CA ASN A 13 -2.07 -14.34 -3.03
C ASN A 13 -2.37 -15.73 -3.58
N ASN A 14 -3.54 -15.91 -4.15
CA ASN A 14 -3.96 -17.11 -4.87
C ASN A 14 -4.24 -16.86 -6.36
N THR A 15 -4.10 -15.63 -6.83
CA THR A 15 -4.42 -15.19 -8.19
C THR A 15 -3.20 -14.90 -9.05
N GLY A 16 -2.01 -14.79 -8.46
CA GLY A 16 -0.81 -14.31 -9.13
C GLY A 16 -0.78 -12.78 -9.30
N GLY A 17 -1.64 -12.04 -8.57
CA GLY A 17 -1.64 -10.58 -8.54
C GLY A 17 -0.35 -9.99 -8.00
N LYS A 18 -0.12 -8.71 -8.22
CA LYS A 18 1.05 -7.97 -7.72
C LYS A 18 0.67 -7.19 -6.46
N PHE A 19 1.34 -7.48 -5.35
CA PHE A 19 1.02 -6.89 -4.05
C PHE A 19 2.16 -6.01 -3.53
N GLY A 20 1.79 -4.90 -2.90
CA GLY A 20 2.68 -4.08 -2.09
C GLY A 20 2.30 -4.15 -0.62
N ILE A 21 3.30 -4.18 0.23
CA ILE A 21 3.17 -4.17 1.69
C ILE A 21 3.84 -2.90 2.19
N MET A 22 3.11 -2.05 2.90
CA MET A 22 3.67 -0.87 3.56
C MET A 22 3.63 -1.04 5.06
N TYR A 23 4.80 -1.00 5.67
CA TYR A 23 5.04 -1.24 7.08
C TYR A 23 5.46 0.04 7.78
N ASP A 24 4.68 0.47 8.74
CA ASP A 24 4.99 1.56 9.65
C ASP A 24 5.32 0.99 11.04
N PRO A 25 6.62 0.92 11.39
CA PRO A 25 7.08 0.37 12.66
C PRO A 25 7.00 1.40 13.78
N ALA A 26 6.22 1.15 14.80
CA ALA A 26 6.20 1.95 16.03
C ALA A 26 6.93 1.26 17.19
N ARG A 27 7.50 2.02 18.11
CA ARG A 27 8.32 1.46 19.21
C ARG A 27 7.67 1.42 20.58
N SER A 28 6.80 2.35 20.94
CA SER A 28 6.47 2.51 22.37
C SER A 28 4.99 2.67 22.69
N TYR A 29 4.28 3.57 22.06
CA TYR A 29 2.89 3.89 22.36
C TYR A 29 1.99 3.85 21.15
N ASP A 30 2.59 3.92 19.95
CA ASP A 30 1.89 3.85 18.68
C ASP A 30 1.81 2.38 18.20
N ASN A 31 0.82 2.07 17.42
CA ASN A 31 0.64 0.72 16.90
C ASN A 31 1.47 0.58 15.62
N SER A 32 2.41 -0.36 15.60
CA SER A 32 2.97 -0.79 14.32
C SER A 32 1.88 -1.35 13.44
N VAL A 33 1.85 -0.96 12.19
CA VAL A 33 0.82 -1.36 11.24
C VAL A 33 1.42 -1.76 9.91
N CYS A 34 0.72 -2.67 9.20
CA CYS A 34 0.90 -2.88 7.78
C CYS A 34 -0.39 -2.60 7.04
N VAL A 35 -0.26 -1.98 5.86
CA VAL A 35 -1.34 -1.90 4.87
C VAL A 35 -0.88 -2.61 3.60
N VAL A 36 -1.74 -3.47 3.07
CA VAL A 36 -1.46 -4.25 1.87
C VAL A 36 -2.39 -3.81 0.75
N GLY A 37 -1.82 -3.63 -0.42
CA GLY A 37 -2.55 -3.28 -1.62
C GLY A 37 -2.17 -4.12 -2.82
N GLU A 38 -3.13 -4.45 -3.66
CA GLU A 38 -2.96 -5.13 -4.93
C GLU A 38 -2.88 -4.11 -6.06
N PHE A 39 -1.81 -4.17 -6.86
CA PHE A 39 -1.62 -3.33 -8.04
C PHE A 39 -2.18 -4.06 -9.27
N ILE A 40 -3.29 -3.58 -9.78
CA ILE A 40 -4.02 -4.17 -10.89
C ILE A 40 -3.72 -3.37 -12.15
N LEU A 41 -3.20 -4.05 -13.18
CA LEU A 41 -2.98 -3.43 -14.49
C LEU A 41 -4.33 -3.29 -15.22
N ASP A 42 -4.65 -2.07 -15.60
CA ASP A 42 -5.83 -1.71 -16.39
C ASP A 42 -5.36 -1.18 -17.75
N ASP A 43 -5.95 -1.67 -18.83
CA ASP A 43 -5.51 -1.35 -20.19
C ASP A 43 -5.72 0.11 -20.58
N ILE A 44 -6.71 0.77 -19.97
CA ILE A 44 -7.10 2.15 -20.29
C ILE A 44 -6.35 3.15 -19.41
N VAL A 45 -6.44 2.97 -18.09
CA VAL A 45 -5.92 3.95 -17.13
C VAL A 45 -4.54 3.58 -16.58
N GLY A 46 -4.00 2.44 -16.97
CA GLY A 46 -2.75 1.90 -16.43
C GLY A 46 -2.97 1.14 -15.13
N TYR A 47 -2.19 1.40 -14.08
CA TYR A 47 -2.37 0.71 -12.81
C TYR A 47 -3.46 1.33 -11.95
N LYS A 48 -4.20 0.46 -11.24
CA LYS A 48 -5.11 0.77 -10.13
C LYS A 48 -4.59 0.10 -8.86
N LEU A 49 -5.05 0.56 -7.71
CA LEU A 49 -4.72 0.01 -6.40
C LEU A 49 -6.00 -0.44 -5.71
N LYS A 50 -6.06 -1.69 -5.29
CA LYS A 50 -7.08 -2.20 -4.38
C LYS A 50 -6.45 -2.37 -3.00
N ILE A 51 -6.96 -1.68 -1.98
CA ILE A 51 -6.58 -1.94 -0.60
C ILE A 51 -7.13 -3.31 -0.21
N SER A 52 -6.24 -4.24 0.10
CA SER A 52 -6.57 -5.66 0.21
C SER A 52 -6.61 -6.15 1.65
N SER A 53 -5.77 -5.57 2.52
CA SER A 53 -5.69 -5.97 3.93
C SER A 53 -5.05 -4.88 4.78
N GLY A 54 -5.30 -4.95 6.08
CA GLY A 54 -4.62 -4.15 7.10
C GLY A 54 -4.29 -5.02 8.31
N VAL A 55 -3.12 -4.82 8.91
CA VAL A 55 -2.66 -5.55 10.08
C VAL A 55 -2.14 -4.58 11.12
N SER A 56 -2.51 -4.79 12.38
CA SER A 56 -1.93 -4.07 13.53
C SER A 56 -1.17 -5.06 14.41
N PHE A 57 0.07 -4.73 14.75
CA PHE A 57 0.97 -5.61 15.51
C PHE A 57 0.80 -5.38 17.03
N VAL A 58 -0.35 -5.77 17.54
CA VAL A 58 -0.67 -5.71 18.96
C VAL A 58 -0.71 -7.13 19.52
N ASP A 59 -0.03 -7.34 20.65
CA ASP A 59 -0.11 -8.60 21.38
C ASP A 59 -1.47 -8.68 22.09
N VAL A 60 -2.43 -9.32 21.43
CA VAL A 60 -3.80 -9.51 21.94
C VAL A 60 -3.89 -10.49 23.12
N ALA A 61 -2.83 -11.30 23.35
CA ALA A 61 -2.79 -12.23 24.47
C ALA A 61 -2.56 -11.52 25.82
N LYS A 62 -2.08 -10.29 25.81
CA LYS A 62 -1.86 -9.50 27.02
C LYS A 62 -3.08 -8.66 27.37
N LYS A 63 -3.43 -8.59 28.65
CA LYS A 63 -4.53 -7.76 29.19
C LYS A 63 -4.41 -6.26 28.88
N LYS A 64 -3.19 -5.78 28.63
CA LYS A 64 -2.92 -4.44 28.10
C LYS A 64 -2.48 -4.57 26.65
N LYS A 65 -3.04 -3.77 25.75
CA LYS A 65 -2.53 -3.61 24.39
C LYS A 65 -1.04 -3.28 24.45
N THR A 66 -0.21 -4.27 24.17
CA THR A 66 1.24 -4.13 24.21
C THR A 66 1.73 -4.32 22.78
N PRO A 67 2.53 -3.41 22.23
CA PRO A 67 3.15 -3.63 20.93
C PRO A 67 3.98 -4.92 20.92
N MET A 68 3.93 -5.65 19.84
CA MET A 68 4.84 -6.79 19.64
C MET A 68 6.28 -6.31 19.61
N ARG A 69 7.21 -7.16 20.05
CA ARG A 69 8.65 -6.85 19.94
C ARG A 69 9.06 -6.82 18.46
N THR A 70 10.07 -6.01 18.15
CA THR A 70 10.57 -5.85 16.77
C THR A 70 10.87 -7.19 16.07
N PRO A 71 11.55 -8.19 16.66
CA PRO A 71 11.75 -9.47 15.98
C PRO A 71 10.44 -10.20 15.64
N GLU A 72 9.43 -10.14 16.52
CA GLU A 72 8.12 -10.76 16.28
C GLU A 72 7.39 -10.06 15.12
N GLN A 73 7.49 -8.74 15.04
CA GLN A 73 6.92 -7.97 13.93
C GLN A 73 7.61 -8.29 12.61
N VAL A 74 8.95 -8.36 12.61
CA VAL A 74 9.73 -8.73 11.44
C VAL A 74 9.37 -10.12 10.93
N ASP A 75 9.22 -11.10 11.82
CA ASP A 75 8.82 -12.47 11.47
C ASP A 75 7.43 -12.50 10.82
N LEU A 76 6.48 -11.70 11.35
CA LEU A 76 5.15 -11.57 10.75
C LEU A 76 5.19 -10.90 9.37
N VAL A 77 5.95 -9.83 9.20
CA VAL A 77 6.10 -9.17 7.89
C VAL A 77 6.77 -10.11 6.89
N LYS A 78 7.78 -10.89 7.30
CA LYS A 78 8.38 -11.93 6.45
C LYS A 78 7.36 -13.00 6.04
N GLN A 79 6.49 -13.42 6.95
CA GLN A 79 5.40 -14.33 6.62
C GLN A 79 4.42 -13.69 5.62
N MET A 80 4.04 -12.42 5.83
CA MET A 80 3.18 -11.69 4.88
C MET A 80 3.82 -11.59 3.49
N ILE A 81 5.14 -11.36 3.40
CA ILE A 81 5.86 -11.37 2.12
C ILE A 81 5.65 -12.70 1.39
N LEU A 82 5.75 -13.83 2.08
CA LEU A 82 5.53 -15.15 1.48
C LEU A 82 4.06 -15.38 1.10
N ASP A 83 3.14 -14.99 1.97
CA ASP A 83 1.71 -15.15 1.74
C ASP A 83 1.25 -14.36 0.51
N TYR A 84 1.71 -13.11 0.36
CA TYR A 84 1.36 -12.27 -0.80
C TYR A 84 2.21 -12.53 -2.05
N ASN A 85 3.39 -13.13 -1.91
CA ASN A 85 4.11 -13.64 -3.08
C ASN A 85 3.42 -14.88 -3.67
N GLY A 86 2.80 -15.69 -2.82
CA GLY A 86 2.17 -16.96 -3.20
C GLY A 86 3.16 -18.12 -3.32
N LYS A 87 2.69 -19.31 -3.00
CA LYS A 87 3.52 -20.52 -2.83
C LYS A 87 4.28 -20.97 -4.08
N GLN A 88 3.83 -20.59 -5.27
CA GLN A 88 4.40 -21.05 -6.55
C GLN A 88 5.34 -20.02 -7.19
N ALA A 89 5.36 -18.79 -6.70
CA ALA A 89 6.15 -17.71 -7.27
C ALA A 89 7.57 -17.72 -6.68
N ALA A 90 8.57 -17.76 -7.56
CA ALA A 90 9.97 -17.68 -7.17
C ALA A 90 10.40 -16.23 -6.93
N ASP A 91 11.44 -16.04 -6.09
CA ASP A 91 12.19 -14.78 -5.95
C ASP A 91 11.31 -13.53 -5.77
N TYR A 92 10.20 -13.62 -5.02
CA TYR A 92 9.25 -12.53 -4.77
C TYR A 92 8.64 -11.95 -6.05
N GLU A 93 8.35 -12.79 -7.02
CA GLU A 93 7.80 -12.38 -8.32
C GLU A 93 6.53 -11.54 -8.15
N ASN A 94 5.64 -11.93 -7.26
CA ASN A 94 4.34 -11.26 -7.03
C ASN A 94 4.38 -10.20 -5.93
N LEU A 95 5.46 -10.07 -5.17
CA LEU A 95 5.70 -8.91 -4.33
C LEU A 95 6.16 -7.76 -5.22
N GLU A 96 5.37 -6.71 -5.34
CA GLU A 96 5.78 -5.50 -6.05
C GLU A 96 6.77 -4.69 -5.23
N ILE A 97 6.49 -4.51 -3.94
CA ILE A 97 7.30 -3.70 -3.03
C ILE A 97 7.02 -4.03 -1.57
N LEU A 98 8.05 -4.00 -0.73
CA LEU A 98 7.96 -3.80 0.72
C LEU A 98 8.42 -2.37 1.03
N GLY A 99 7.51 -1.49 1.42
CA GLY A 99 7.85 -0.14 1.89
C GLY A 99 7.93 -0.11 3.41
N ILE A 100 8.96 0.54 3.94
CA ILE A 100 9.14 0.72 5.39
C ILE A 100 9.27 2.20 5.69
N ASP A 101 8.48 2.70 6.65
CA ASP A 101 8.72 4.01 7.22
C ASP A 101 10.07 4.02 7.96
N SER A 102 11.03 4.73 7.39
CA SER A 102 12.37 4.83 7.96
C SER A 102 12.48 5.85 9.09
N GLY A 103 11.43 6.64 9.37
CA GLY A 103 11.28 7.55 10.51
C GLY A 103 12.43 8.51 10.78
N SER A 104 12.15 9.55 11.54
CA SER A 104 13.16 10.44 12.08
C SER A 104 13.75 9.89 13.39
N GLY A 105 14.60 8.93 13.35
CA GLY A 105 15.18 8.41 14.60
C GLY A 105 15.71 6.97 14.49
N GLY A 106 15.80 6.45 13.29
CA GLY A 106 16.54 5.24 13.02
C GLY A 106 15.82 3.93 13.35
N ALA A 107 14.57 3.95 13.82
CA ALA A 107 13.86 2.69 14.10
C ALA A 107 13.62 1.89 12.82
N GLY A 108 13.05 2.53 11.81
CA GLY A 108 12.78 1.89 10.52
C GLY A 108 14.06 1.54 9.74
N VAL A 109 15.10 2.36 9.83
CA VAL A 109 16.40 2.04 9.21
C VAL A 109 16.99 0.77 9.82
N ASN A 110 17.01 0.65 11.16
CA ASN A 110 17.51 -0.55 11.83
C ASN A 110 16.64 -1.80 11.57
N ILE A 111 15.34 -1.61 11.35
CA ILE A 111 14.42 -2.71 11.00
C ILE A 111 14.68 -3.19 9.58
N ALA A 112 15.05 -2.32 8.66
CA ALA A 112 15.37 -2.67 7.28
C ALA A 112 16.49 -3.70 7.19
N ASP A 113 17.50 -3.65 8.08
CA ASP A 113 18.61 -4.58 8.10
C ASP A 113 18.13 -6.04 8.22
N TYR A 114 17.05 -6.29 8.99
CA TYR A 114 16.47 -7.63 9.13
C TYR A 114 15.88 -8.21 7.84
N PHE A 115 15.56 -7.36 6.88
CA PHE A 115 15.02 -7.76 5.58
C PHE A 115 16.11 -7.89 4.51
N MET A 116 17.28 -7.28 4.69
CA MET A 116 18.37 -7.32 3.72
C MET A 116 19.13 -8.64 3.71
N GLU A 117 19.20 -9.33 4.84
CA GLU A 117 19.86 -10.63 4.97
C GLU A 117 18.99 -11.76 4.42
N ASP A 118 19.64 -12.78 3.84
CA ASP A 118 18.97 -14.04 3.51
C ASP A 118 18.44 -14.68 4.81
N TRP A 119 17.28 -15.29 4.74
CA TRP A 119 16.61 -15.81 5.91
C TRP A 119 15.98 -17.18 5.68
N ILE A 120 15.58 -17.85 6.76
CA ILE A 120 14.96 -19.17 6.73
C ILE A 120 13.58 -19.06 7.36
N ASP A 121 12.57 -19.59 6.68
CA ASP A 121 11.21 -19.67 7.20
C ASP A 121 11.03 -20.77 8.25
N LYS A 122 9.84 -20.83 8.86
CA LYS A 122 9.50 -21.84 9.87
C LYS A 122 9.50 -23.28 9.32
N GLN A 123 9.45 -23.44 8.01
CA GLN A 123 9.47 -24.72 7.29
C GLN A 123 10.91 -25.13 6.91
N GLY A 124 11.89 -24.26 7.12
CA GLY A 124 13.31 -24.51 6.79
C GLY A 124 13.69 -24.11 5.36
N ASN A 125 12.81 -23.42 4.62
CA ASN A 125 13.13 -22.94 3.29
C ASN A 125 13.97 -21.66 3.37
N LYS A 126 14.94 -21.55 2.47
CA LYS A 126 15.80 -20.37 2.36
C LYS A 126 15.18 -19.35 1.43
N HIS A 127 15.20 -18.10 1.86
CA HIS A 127 14.70 -16.94 1.11
C HIS A 127 15.81 -15.90 1.00
N LYS A 128 15.87 -15.22 -0.13
CA LYS A 128 16.79 -14.10 -0.37
C LYS A 128 16.34 -12.89 0.44
N GLY A 129 17.28 -12.02 0.81
CA GLY A 129 16.97 -10.73 1.39
C GLY A 129 16.34 -9.77 0.37
N LEU A 130 15.83 -8.65 0.88
CA LEU A 130 15.29 -7.54 0.09
C LEU A 130 16.16 -6.30 0.32
N ILE A 131 16.41 -5.50 -0.71
CA ILE A 131 17.23 -4.29 -0.62
C ILE A 131 16.55 -3.13 -1.36
N ASP A 132 16.79 -1.91 -0.88
CA ASP A 132 16.58 -0.69 -1.64
C ASP A 132 17.91 -0.31 -2.29
N LYS A 133 18.07 -0.56 -3.59
CA LYS A 133 19.31 -0.27 -4.31
C LYS A 133 19.65 1.20 -4.44
N ILE A 134 18.68 2.07 -4.22
CA ILE A 134 18.86 3.52 -4.33
C ILE A 134 19.32 4.09 -2.99
N GLU A 135 18.56 3.86 -1.93
CA GLU A 135 18.84 4.42 -0.59
C GLU A 135 19.92 3.61 0.15
N SER A 136 20.12 2.34 -0.23
CA SER A 136 21.10 1.43 0.40
C SER A 136 22.24 1.04 -0.55
N ALA A 137 22.65 1.95 -1.45
CA ALA A 137 23.67 1.66 -2.47
C ALA A 137 24.99 1.12 -1.88
N ASP A 138 25.39 1.61 -0.72
CA ASP A 138 26.63 1.19 -0.01
C ASP A 138 26.54 -0.26 0.50
N TYR A 139 25.34 -0.81 0.63
CA TYR A 139 25.09 -2.16 1.14
C TYR A 139 24.96 -3.22 0.03
N ILE A 140 24.91 -2.81 -1.25
CA ILE A 140 24.71 -3.76 -2.38
C ILE A 140 25.84 -4.83 -2.39
N SER A 141 27.07 -4.44 -2.13
CA SER A 141 28.20 -5.39 -2.04
C SER A 141 28.12 -6.35 -0.86
N LYS A 142 27.46 -5.92 0.22
CA LYS A 142 27.28 -6.73 1.44
C LYS A 142 26.17 -7.77 1.29
N PHE A 143 25.11 -7.43 0.50
CA PHE A 143 23.96 -8.28 0.25
C PHE A 143 23.77 -8.56 -1.25
N PRO A 144 24.70 -9.26 -1.91
CA PRO A 144 24.71 -9.39 -3.38
C PRO A 144 23.51 -10.19 -3.94
N ASN A 145 22.90 -11.04 -3.11
CA ASN A 145 21.75 -11.86 -3.51
C ASN A 145 20.41 -11.18 -3.24
N ALA A 146 20.40 -10.06 -2.50
CA ALA A 146 19.17 -9.38 -2.12
C ALA A 146 18.44 -8.79 -3.35
N ILE A 147 17.12 -8.92 -3.33
CA ILE A 147 16.25 -8.52 -4.44
C ILE A 147 15.78 -7.08 -4.21
N ASP A 148 15.79 -6.29 -5.28
CA ASP A 148 15.38 -4.87 -5.26
C ASP A 148 13.87 -4.73 -5.15
N LYS A 149 13.35 -4.98 -3.95
CA LYS A 149 11.93 -4.92 -3.60
C LYS A 149 11.67 -4.19 -2.27
N LEU A 150 12.71 -3.70 -1.61
CA LEU A 150 12.61 -2.87 -0.41
C LEU A 150 12.58 -1.39 -0.80
N LYS A 151 11.80 -0.58 -0.08
CA LYS A 151 11.80 0.87 -0.20
C LYS A 151 11.78 1.51 1.17
N LEU A 152 12.81 2.31 1.46
CA LEU A 152 12.88 3.09 2.68
C LEU A 152 12.27 4.48 2.43
N VAL A 153 11.23 4.81 3.17
CA VAL A 153 10.50 6.08 3.01
C VAL A 153 10.68 6.93 4.26
N SER A 154 11.28 8.11 4.09
CA SER A 154 11.43 9.06 5.18
C SER A 154 10.25 10.04 5.20
N PRO A 155 9.43 10.07 6.28
CA PRO A 155 8.31 11.00 6.41
C PRO A 155 8.72 12.45 6.30
N GLN A 156 9.82 12.83 6.96
CA GLN A 156 10.32 14.21 6.94
C GLN A 156 10.58 14.71 5.52
N LYS A 157 11.07 13.83 4.66
CA LYS A 157 11.43 14.17 3.28
C LYS A 157 10.24 14.10 2.34
N TYR A 158 9.33 13.15 2.55
CA TYR A 158 8.34 12.77 1.53
C TYR A 158 6.88 12.91 1.95
N LYS A 159 6.53 13.16 3.25
CA LYS A 159 5.13 13.17 3.75
C LYS A 159 4.19 13.98 2.84
N LYS A 160 4.61 15.18 2.45
CA LYS A 160 3.82 16.03 1.56
C LYS A 160 3.52 15.34 0.22
N HIS A 161 4.54 14.79 -0.43
CA HIS A 161 4.40 14.15 -1.75
C HIS A 161 3.56 12.87 -1.69
N LEU A 162 3.64 12.13 -0.57
CA LEU A 162 2.86 10.92 -0.35
C LEU A 162 1.37 11.25 -0.31
N PHE A 163 0.98 12.25 0.49
CA PHE A 163 -0.42 12.65 0.60
C PHE A 163 -0.94 13.36 -0.65
N GLU A 164 -0.12 14.14 -1.36
CA GLU A 164 -0.47 14.70 -2.66
C GLU A 164 -0.75 13.60 -3.69
N ALA A 165 0.09 12.56 -3.75
CA ALA A 165 -0.14 11.41 -4.61
C ALA A 165 -1.40 10.64 -4.21
N LEU A 166 -1.65 10.43 -2.90
CA LEU A 166 -2.87 9.78 -2.42
C LEU A 166 -4.13 10.53 -2.86
N ILE A 167 -4.16 11.84 -2.65
CA ILE A 167 -5.29 12.70 -3.05
C ILE A 167 -5.50 12.64 -4.56
N GLU A 168 -4.43 12.72 -5.35
CA GLU A 168 -4.50 12.62 -6.80
C GLU A 168 -5.08 11.27 -7.23
N MET A 169 -4.60 10.16 -6.68
CA MET A 169 -5.05 8.81 -7.06
C MET A 169 -6.49 8.55 -6.63
N ILE A 170 -6.94 9.09 -5.50
CA ILE A 170 -8.35 9.03 -5.07
C ILE A 170 -9.24 9.85 -6.01
N ASN A 171 -8.84 11.08 -6.34
CA ASN A 171 -9.61 11.95 -7.24
C ASN A 171 -9.74 11.38 -8.67
N LEU A 172 -8.79 10.55 -9.08
CA LEU A 172 -8.81 9.85 -10.36
C LEU A 172 -9.55 8.50 -10.30
N ASP A 173 -10.17 8.15 -9.16
CA ASP A 173 -10.84 6.86 -8.93
C ASP A 173 -9.93 5.63 -9.21
N LEU A 174 -8.67 5.74 -8.79
CA LEU A 174 -7.66 4.71 -9.01
C LEU A 174 -7.36 3.89 -7.76
N ILE A 175 -7.93 4.26 -6.61
CA ILE A 175 -7.80 3.50 -5.36
C ILE A 175 -9.19 3.04 -4.94
N SER A 176 -9.32 1.74 -4.70
CA SER A 176 -10.55 1.14 -4.18
C SER A 176 -10.33 0.53 -2.80
N PHE A 177 -11.35 0.65 -1.97
CA PHE A 177 -11.38 0.10 -0.61
C PHE A 177 -12.53 -0.90 -0.47
N PRO A 178 -12.40 -1.93 0.38
CA PRO A 178 -13.53 -2.71 0.81
C PRO A 178 -14.65 -1.83 1.39
N GLU A 179 -15.89 -2.29 1.31
CA GLU A 179 -17.00 -1.62 1.97
C GLU A 179 -16.78 -1.58 3.49
N THR A 180 -17.48 -0.66 4.17
CA THR A 180 -17.43 -0.56 5.63
C THR A 180 -18.01 -1.80 6.26
N TYR A 181 -17.29 -2.36 7.23
CA TYR A 181 -17.68 -3.57 7.95
C TYR A 181 -18.58 -3.23 9.14
N ASP A 182 -19.66 -3.96 9.30
CA ASP A 182 -20.69 -3.71 10.34
C ASP A 182 -20.53 -4.59 11.60
N GLY A 183 -19.46 -5.34 11.69
CA GLY A 183 -19.11 -6.12 12.90
C GLY A 183 -19.93 -7.38 13.13
N LYS A 184 -20.58 -7.95 12.11
CA LYS A 184 -21.47 -9.11 12.26
C LYS A 184 -20.80 -10.47 12.11
N GLY A 185 -19.51 -10.54 11.77
CA GLY A 185 -18.80 -11.79 11.49
C GLY A 185 -19.14 -12.42 10.13
N TYR A 186 -19.93 -11.75 9.31
CA TYR A 186 -20.27 -12.18 7.95
C TYR A 186 -20.53 -10.98 7.03
N LEU A 187 -20.42 -11.21 5.72
CA LEU A 187 -20.79 -10.27 4.68
C LEU A 187 -21.99 -10.81 3.89
N THR A 188 -22.91 -9.93 3.52
CA THR A 188 -23.93 -10.22 2.52
C THR A 188 -23.41 -9.82 1.15
N ILE A 189 -23.18 -10.80 0.29
CA ILE A 189 -22.68 -10.58 -1.08
C ILE A 189 -23.87 -10.66 -2.03
N ASN A 190 -24.12 -9.57 -2.76
CA ASN A 190 -25.15 -9.49 -3.77
C ASN A 190 -24.49 -9.57 -5.17
N GLU A 191 -24.83 -10.60 -5.93
CA GLU A 191 -24.39 -10.78 -7.30
C GLU A 191 -25.57 -10.60 -8.25
N THR A 192 -25.37 -9.85 -9.32
CA THR A 192 -26.38 -9.62 -10.33
C THR A 192 -26.15 -10.61 -11.47
N GLU A 193 -27.09 -11.56 -11.66
CA GLU A 193 -27.12 -12.47 -12.82
C GLU A 193 -28.31 -12.06 -13.71
N GLY A 194 -28.03 -11.30 -14.79
CA GLY A 194 -29.08 -10.72 -15.64
C GLY A 194 -29.91 -9.67 -14.91
N GLU A 195 -31.21 -9.90 -14.75
CA GLU A 195 -32.13 -9.02 -14.00
C GLU A 195 -32.33 -9.47 -12.54
N GLU A 196 -31.79 -10.60 -12.14
CA GLU A 196 -31.96 -11.14 -10.78
C GLU A 196 -30.75 -10.79 -9.89
N ILE A 197 -31.05 -10.41 -8.63
CA ILE A 197 -30.05 -10.22 -7.59
C ILE A 197 -30.04 -11.47 -6.69
N LYS A 198 -28.95 -12.21 -6.72
CA LYS A 198 -28.72 -13.32 -5.80
C LYS A 198 -27.91 -12.84 -4.60
N SER A 199 -28.45 -13.04 -3.41
CA SER A 199 -27.76 -12.71 -2.16
C SER A 199 -27.19 -13.98 -1.54
N SER A 200 -25.94 -13.97 -1.17
CA SER A 200 -25.26 -15.03 -0.42
C SER A 200 -24.64 -14.47 0.86
N ILE A 201 -24.49 -15.34 1.86
CA ILE A 201 -23.83 -14.98 3.12
C ILE A 201 -22.44 -15.60 3.11
N TYR A 202 -21.42 -14.75 3.22
CA TYR A 202 -20.03 -15.15 3.38
C TYR A 202 -19.62 -14.98 4.85
N LYS A 203 -19.31 -16.09 5.53
CA LYS A 203 -18.83 -16.06 6.91
C LYS A 203 -17.33 -15.71 6.90
N LEU A 204 -16.98 -14.67 7.62
CA LEU A 204 -15.58 -14.23 7.76
C LEU A 204 -14.82 -15.15 8.73
N SER A 205 -13.54 -15.38 8.44
CA SER A 205 -12.57 -15.83 9.43
C SER A 205 -12.24 -14.70 10.39
N PHE A 206 -11.62 -15.01 11.52
CA PHE A 206 -11.16 -13.99 12.47
C PHE A 206 -10.16 -13.04 11.83
N GLU A 207 -9.24 -13.55 11.03
CA GLU A 207 -8.22 -12.78 10.34
C GLU A 207 -8.82 -11.84 9.29
N GLU A 208 -9.83 -12.30 8.53
CA GLU A 208 -10.56 -11.47 7.58
C GLU A 208 -11.34 -10.36 8.29
N GLU A 209 -12.00 -10.69 9.39
CA GLU A 209 -12.72 -9.71 10.20
C GLU A 209 -11.77 -8.63 10.74
N MET A 210 -10.63 -9.03 11.29
CA MET A 210 -9.61 -8.11 11.78
C MET A 210 -9.04 -7.24 10.67
N ALA A 211 -8.82 -7.78 9.47
CA ALA A 211 -8.35 -7.00 8.32
C ALA A 211 -9.36 -5.92 7.91
N LEU A 212 -10.66 -6.24 7.88
CA LEU A 212 -11.72 -5.26 7.60
C LEU A 212 -11.77 -4.15 8.65
N VAL A 213 -11.67 -4.50 9.93
CA VAL A 213 -11.61 -3.51 11.03
C VAL A 213 -10.41 -2.57 10.84
N GLN A 214 -9.23 -3.10 10.46
CA GLN A 214 -8.06 -2.24 10.21
C GLN A 214 -8.26 -1.33 8.99
N ILE A 215 -8.94 -1.80 7.95
CA ILE A 215 -9.27 -0.98 6.77
C ILE A 215 -10.28 0.11 7.12
N ASP A 216 -11.25 -0.15 7.98
CA ASP A 216 -12.20 0.88 8.42
C ASP A 216 -11.53 1.94 9.29
N LEU A 217 -10.62 1.54 10.18
CA LEU A 217 -9.77 2.48 10.92
C LEU A 217 -8.88 3.31 9.98
N LEU A 218 -8.33 2.70 8.93
CA LEU A 218 -7.62 3.42 7.87
C LEU A 218 -8.50 4.51 7.23
N LYS A 219 -9.73 4.16 6.85
CA LYS A 219 -10.68 5.14 6.27
C LYS A 219 -10.97 6.28 7.25
N GLU A 220 -11.14 5.97 8.54
CA GLU A 220 -11.34 6.97 9.58
C GLU A 220 -10.12 7.89 9.71
N GLU A 221 -8.91 7.36 9.69
CA GLU A 221 -7.68 8.16 9.69
C GLU A 221 -7.62 9.07 8.47
N LEU A 222 -7.89 8.55 7.26
CA LEU A 222 -7.84 9.31 6.01
C LEU A 222 -8.77 10.52 6.00
N VAL A 223 -10.00 10.39 6.50
CA VAL A 223 -10.97 11.51 6.54
C VAL A 223 -10.63 12.55 7.59
N ASN A 224 -9.69 12.24 8.49
CA ASN A 224 -9.24 13.11 9.56
C ASN A 224 -7.88 13.76 9.32
N ILE A 225 -7.22 13.46 8.20
CA ILE A 225 -6.01 14.17 7.79
C ILE A 225 -6.38 15.49 7.12
N TYR A 226 -5.81 16.59 7.64
CA TYR A 226 -6.02 17.93 7.12
C TYR A 226 -4.75 18.46 6.45
N ARG A 227 -4.96 19.24 5.40
CA ARG A 227 -3.91 20.05 4.78
C ARG A 227 -3.80 21.37 5.53
N PHE A 228 -2.66 21.61 6.14
CA PHE A 228 -2.31 22.86 6.77
C PHE A 228 -1.37 23.64 5.87
N GLU A 229 -1.64 24.90 5.65
CA GLU A 229 -0.79 25.80 4.87
C GLU A 229 -0.22 26.89 5.78
N SER A 230 1.09 27.03 5.79
CA SER A 230 1.76 28.11 6.51
C SER A 230 1.72 29.40 5.71
N SER A 231 1.93 30.53 6.38
CA SER A 231 2.04 31.87 5.74
C SER A 231 3.11 31.94 4.63
N ASN A 232 4.07 31.02 4.64
CA ASN A 232 5.15 30.94 3.65
C ASN A 232 4.81 29.99 2.46
N GLY A 233 3.56 29.53 2.35
CA GLY A 233 3.11 28.61 1.28
C GLY A 233 3.54 27.16 1.47
N ASN A 234 4.19 26.79 2.58
CA ASN A 234 4.53 25.41 2.87
C ASN A 234 3.29 24.66 3.35
N CYS A 235 3.00 23.53 2.70
CA CYS A 235 1.90 22.64 3.06
C CYS A 235 2.41 21.45 3.89
N ARG A 236 1.66 21.07 4.92
CA ARG A 236 1.81 19.82 5.64
C ARG A 236 0.47 19.11 5.76
N TYR A 237 0.52 17.79 5.91
CA TYR A 237 -0.64 16.94 6.12
C TYR A 237 -0.52 16.30 7.49
N ASP A 238 -1.50 16.53 8.36
CA ASP A 238 -1.49 16.06 9.75
C ASP A 238 -2.89 15.93 10.31
N LEU A 239 -3.01 15.26 11.47
CA LEU A 239 -4.20 15.32 12.29
C LEU A 239 -4.36 16.71 12.91
N PRO A 240 -5.59 17.22 13.06
CA PRO A 240 -5.85 18.46 13.79
C PRO A 240 -5.52 18.29 15.28
N SER A 241 -5.18 19.39 15.94
CA SER A 241 -4.68 19.40 17.31
C SER A 241 -5.63 18.78 18.35
N ASP A 242 -6.93 18.78 18.11
CA ASP A 242 -7.93 18.17 18.98
C ASP A 242 -8.04 16.64 18.80
N LYS A 243 -7.43 16.08 17.76
CA LYS A 243 -7.43 14.65 17.41
C LYS A 243 -6.09 13.95 17.60
N ILE A 244 -4.98 14.67 17.60
CA ILE A 244 -3.62 14.10 17.69
C ILE A 244 -3.38 13.20 18.92
N HIS A 245 -4.16 13.40 20.01
CA HIS A 245 -4.09 12.57 21.22
C HIS A 245 -5.19 11.49 21.29
N LYS A 246 -6.05 11.41 20.28
CA LYS A 246 -7.21 10.50 20.27
C LYS A 246 -7.13 9.43 19.19
N MET A 247 -6.37 9.69 18.14
CA MET A 247 -6.18 8.77 17.03
C MET A 247 -4.78 8.92 16.45
N ASN A 248 -4.35 7.90 15.71
CA ASN A 248 -3.09 7.86 15.00
C ASN A 248 -3.33 8.13 13.50
N ASP A 249 -2.26 8.37 12.73
CA ASP A 249 -2.26 8.51 11.27
C ASP A 249 -1.39 7.45 10.57
N ASP A 250 -0.97 6.42 11.30
CA ASP A 250 -0.01 5.40 10.83
C ASP A 250 -0.54 4.63 9.61
N ARG A 251 -1.82 4.24 9.62
CA ARG A 251 -2.46 3.53 8.49
C ARG A 251 -2.65 4.44 7.29
N ALA A 252 -3.06 5.69 7.54
CA ALA A 252 -3.21 6.70 6.49
C ALA A 252 -1.87 6.96 5.81
N TYR A 253 -0.78 7.01 6.59
CA TYR A 253 0.57 7.16 6.08
C TYR A 253 1.01 5.95 5.25
N ALA A 254 0.82 4.73 5.75
CA ALA A 254 1.10 3.49 5.00
C ALA A 254 0.31 3.43 3.69
N CYS A 255 -0.97 3.83 3.70
CA CYS A 255 -1.79 3.94 2.48
C CYS A 255 -1.24 4.99 1.51
N ALA A 256 -0.75 6.12 2.02
CA ALA A 256 -0.15 7.16 1.19
C ALA A 256 1.16 6.68 0.53
N MET A 257 1.95 5.83 1.19
CA MET A 257 3.11 5.17 0.58
C MET A 257 2.69 4.23 -0.58
N LEU A 258 1.60 3.45 -0.43
CA LEU A 258 1.05 2.64 -1.53
C LEU A 258 0.61 3.51 -2.71
N ALA A 259 -0.10 4.59 -2.44
CA ALA A 259 -0.56 5.51 -3.48
C ALA A 259 0.59 6.19 -4.22
N TRP A 260 1.65 6.54 -3.50
CA TRP A 260 2.86 7.08 -4.13
C TRP A 260 3.52 6.07 -5.05
N HIS A 261 3.68 4.82 -4.61
CA HIS A 261 4.21 3.75 -5.46
C HIS A 261 3.31 3.50 -6.69
N LEU A 262 1.98 3.54 -6.52
CA LEU A 262 1.03 3.50 -7.65
C LEU A 262 1.34 4.62 -8.66
N SER A 263 1.58 5.84 -8.20
CA SER A 263 1.91 6.96 -9.07
C SER A 263 3.23 6.75 -9.84
N GLU A 264 4.23 6.12 -9.20
CA GLU A 264 5.49 5.76 -9.84
C GLU A 264 5.31 4.67 -10.91
N LEU A 265 4.54 3.61 -10.61
CA LEU A 265 4.21 2.56 -11.57
C LEU A 265 3.49 3.11 -12.80
N ARG A 266 2.54 4.02 -12.58
CA ARG A 266 1.81 4.69 -13.67
C ARG A 266 2.73 5.53 -14.54
N ARG A 267 3.63 6.31 -13.96
CA ARG A 267 4.64 7.10 -14.70
C ARG A 267 5.53 6.18 -15.54
N LYS A 268 6.04 5.09 -14.96
CA LYS A 268 6.86 4.10 -15.69
C LYS A 268 6.08 3.47 -16.85
N ASN A 269 4.80 3.13 -16.65
CA ASN A 269 3.96 2.54 -17.70
C ASN A 269 3.74 3.52 -18.86
N ILE A 270 3.44 4.79 -18.57
CA ILE A 270 3.24 5.85 -19.58
C ILE A 270 4.53 6.08 -20.38
N THR A 271 5.69 6.10 -19.73
CA THR A 271 6.97 6.32 -20.42
C THR A 271 7.38 5.12 -21.28
N ASN A 272 7.02 3.90 -20.87
CA ASN A 272 7.32 2.67 -21.59
C ASN A 272 6.35 2.36 -22.74
N LYS A 273 5.13 2.92 -22.74
CA LYS A 273 4.25 2.88 -23.91
C LYS A 273 4.97 3.67 -25.01
N LYS A 274 5.67 2.97 -25.92
CA LYS A 274 6.27 3.56 -27.11
C LYS A 274 5.22 4.44 -27.76
N ARG A 275 5.49 5.74 -27.91
CA ARG A 275 4.64 6.64 -28.72
C ARG A 275 4.45 5.95 -30.06
N PRO A 276 3.22 5.83 -30.59
CA PRO A 276 3.04 5.29 -31.92
C PRO A 276 3.90 6.11 -32.86
N THR A 277 4.83 5.47 -33.55
CA THR A 277 5.86 6.06 -34.42
C THR A 277 5.28 6.80 -35.64
N ASN A 278 3.95 6.85 -35.76
CA ASN A 278 3.23 7.40 -36.92
C ASN A 278 2.52 8.74 -36.68
N ILE A 279 2.80 9.45 -35.57
CA ILE A 279 2.30 10.82 -35.44
C ILE A 279 3.40 11.74 -35.97
N SER A 280 3.23 12.17 -37.23
CA SER A 280 4.15 13.16 -37.81
C SER A 280 4.09 14.46 -37.01
N PRO A 281 5.18 15.22 -36.88
CA PRO A 281 5.18 16.51 -36.18
C PRO A 281 4.08 17.48 -36.65
N SER A 282 3.66 17.37 -37.91
CA SER A 282 2.55 18.15 -38.48
C SER A 282 1.18 17.89 -37.85
N SER A 283 0.94 16.71 -37.27
CA SER A 283 -0.32 16.41 -36.59
C SER A 283 -0.46 17.12 -35.22
N TYR A 284 0.64 17.42 -34.54
CA TYR A 284 0.63 18.22 -33.31
C TYR A 284 0.21 19.68 -33.57
N PHE A 285 0.64 20.27 -34.69
CA PHE A 285 0.23 21.63 -35.06
C PHE A 285 -1.24 21.72 -35.49
N ALA A 286 -1.82 20.64 -36.04
CA ALA A 286 -3.23 20.59 -36.42
C ALA A 286 -4.17 20.54 -35.18
N ILE A 287 -3.76 19.91 -34.11
CA ILE A 287 -4.54 19.83 -32.85
C ILE A 287 -4.45 21.16 -32.09
N ALA A 288 -3.29 21.78 -32.02
CA ALA A 288 -3.09 23.09 -31.38
C ALA A 288 -3.90 24.20 -32.07
N ASN A 289 -3.99 24.19 -33.41
CA ASN A 289 -4.75 25.17 -34.17
C ASN A 289 -6.28 24.98 -34.11
N LYS A 290 -6.79 23.79 -33.80
CA LYS A 290 -8.23 23.57 -33.57
C LYS A 290 -8.70 24.11 -32.21
N SER A 291 -7.85 24.07 -31.18
CA SER A 291 -8.22 24.58 -29.85
C SER A 291 -8.25 26.12 -29.78
N SER A 292 -7.52 26.82 -30.64
CA SER A 292 -7.52 28.29 -30.71
C SER A 292 -8.68 28.90 -31.52
N ARG A 293 -9.34 28.08 -32.36
CA ARG A 293 -10.54 28.52 -33.13
C ARG A 293 -11.89 28.34 -32.42
N ALA A 294 -11.92 27.61 -31.32
CA ALA A 294 -13.14 27.39 -30.52
C ALA A 294 -13.35 28.45 -29.42
N ARG A 295 -12.55 29.54 -29.41
CA ARG A 295 -12.68 30.67 -28.47
C ARG A 295 -12.76 32.02 -29.18
N ARG A 296 -13.53 32.08 -30.24
CA ARG A 296 -13.99 33.36 -30.81
C ARG A 296 -15.50 33.32 -31.03
#